data_e2f029dc3a178e0976326062d3d1ae26
#
_entry.id   e2f029dc3a178e0976326062d3d1ae26
#
_cell.length_a   1.000
_cell.length_b   1.000
_cell.length_c   1.000
_cell.angle_alpha   90.00
_cell.angle_beta   90.00
_cell.angle_gamma   90.00
#
_symmetry.space_group_name_H-M   'P 1'
#
loop_
_entity.id
_entity.type
_entity.pdbx_description
1 polymer ?
#
loop_
_entity_poly.entity_id
_entity_poly.type
_entity_poly.pdbx_seq_one_letter_code
_entity_poly.pdbx_strand_id
1 'polypeptide(L)'
;MRNKFSSTNISLSAYPKSKRQLVHNPAHKYPFAEGEQLSTGIREATINGKPYPIKGWFVYATNLLQALPNKDETIAAIKNLDLMVVVYIVPSEIAGWADVVLPEATYLE
;
A
#
# COMPACT_ATOMS: atom_id res chain seq x y z
N MET A 1 21.63 -4.74 -30.10
CA MET A 1 21.87 -3.53 -29.28
C MET A 1 20.83 -3.48 -28.18
N ARG A 2 21.22 -3.76 -26.94
CA ARG A 2 20.33 -3.58 -25.79
C ARG A 2 20.45 -2.14 -25.34
N ASN A 3 19.37 -1.37 -25.48
CA ASN A 3 19.27 -0.05 -24.88
C ASN A 3 19.31 -0.22 -23.35
N LYS A 4 20.43 0.14 -22.75
CA LYS A 4 20.50 0.39 -21.32
C LYS A 4 19.67 1.65 -21.06
N PHE A 5 18.45 1.50 -20.59
CA PHE A 5 17.80 2.60 -19.91
C PHE A 5 18.64 2.91 -18.67
N SER A 6 19.39 3.98 -18.76
CA SER A 6 20.04 4.58 -17.61
C SER A 6 18.91 5.03 -16.66
N SER A 7 18.76 4.32 -15.54
CA SER A 7 17.97 4.84 -14.45
C SER A 7 18.61 6.15 -14.03
N THR A 8 17.97 7.25 -14.34
CA THR A 8 18.32 8.54 -13.76
C THR A 8 18.11 8.39 -12.26
N ASN A 9 19.19 8.18 -11.53
CA ASN A 9 19.20 8.30 -10.10
C ASN A 9 18.78 9.73 -9.75
N ILE A 10 17.50 9.94 -9.55
CA ILE A 10 17.01 11.14 -8.89
C ILE A 10 17.53 11.03 -7.48
N SER A 11 18.62 11.72 -7.20
CA SER A 11 19.15 11.83 -5.86
C SER A 11 18.14 12.56 -5.00
N LEU A 12 17.36 11.82 -4.22
CA LEU A 12 16.53 12.35 -3.15
C LEU A 12 17.36 12.81 -1.94
N SER A 13 18.60 13.21 -2.18
CA SER A 13 19.54 13.65 -1.14
C SER A 13 19.10 14.92 -0.41
N ALA A 14 18.11 15.65 -0.92
CA ALA A 14 17.57 16.85 -0.29
C ALA A 14 16.60 16.56 0.89
N TYR A 15 16.13 15.33 1.03
CA TYR A 15 15.24 14.95 2.12
C TYR A 15 16.00 14.18 3.19
N PRO A 16 15.79 14.48 4.48
CA PRO A 16 16.39 13.70 5.55
C PRO A 16 15.96 12.25 5.40
N LYS A 17 16.93 11.35 5.30
CA LYS A 17 16.65 9.92 5.21
C LYS A 17 15.88 9.52 6.46
N SER A 18 14.68 8.99 6.28
CA SER A 18 13.91 8.42 7.37
C SER A 18 14.73 7.34 8.06
N LYS A 19 14.87 7.44 9.38
CA LYS A 19 15.49 6.37 10.19
C LYS A 19 14.57 5.15 10.32
N ARG A 20 13.32 5.23 9.84
CA ARG A 20 12.38 4.12 9.85
C ARG A 20 12.76 3.12 8.77
N GLN A 21 12.82 1.88 9.17
CA GLN A 21 12.92 0.78 8.22
C GLN A 21 11.65 0.77 7.35
N LEU A 22 11.82 0.64 6.04
CA LEU A 22 10.69 0.51 5.14
C LEU A 22 9.94 -0.80 5.45
N VAL A 23 8.63 -0.76 5.42
CA VAL A 23 7.75 -1.93 5.65
C VAL A 23 8.04 -3.06 4.68
N HIS A 24 8.57 -2.73 3.52
CA HIS A 24 9.00 -3.69 2.53
C HIS A 24 10.44 -3.41 2.15
N ASN A 25 11.20 -4.45 2.06
CA ASN A 25 12.49 -4.47 1.40
C ASN A 25 12.41 -5.52 0.30
N PRO A 26 11.97 -5.13 -0.90
CA PRO A 26 11.73 -6.08 -1.98
C PRO A 26 13.00 -6.83 -2.38
N ALA A 27 14.16 -6.21 -2.25
CA ALA A 27 15.44 -6.82 -2.64
C ALA A 27 15.80 -8.06 -1.82
N HIS A 28 15.37 -8.14 -0.56
CA HIS A 28 15.68 -9.27 0.31
C HIS A 28 14.68 -10.42 0.21
N LYS A 29 13.40 -10.12 0.19
CA LYS A 29 12.34 -11.13 0.25
C LYS A 29 11.76 -11.44 -1.13
N TYR A 30 11.78 -10.47 -2.03
CA TYR A 30 11.14 -10.56 -3.34
C TYR A 30 12.09 -10.03 -4.43
N PRO A 31 13.02 -10.84 -4.94
CA PRO A 31 14.09 -10.39 -5.83
C PRO A 31 13.62 -9.86 -7.19
N PHE A 32 12.36 -10.12 -7.54
CA PHE A 32 11.75 -9.63 -8.78
C PHE A 32 10.96 -8.33 -8.64
N ALA A 33 10.80 -7.82 -7.40
CA ALA A 33 10.13 -6.55 -7.14
C ALA A 33 11.16 -5.42 -7.06
N GLU A 34 11.39 -4.76 -8.17
CA GLU A 34 12.37 -3.68 -8.30
C GLU A 34 11.85 -2.37 -7.71
N GLY A 35 12.07 -2.15 -6.43
CA GLY A 35 11.91 -0.84 -5.81
C GLY A 35 10.45 -0.41 -5.52
N GLU A 36 9.48 -1.22 -5.86
CA GLU A 36 8.06 -0.94 -5.57
C GLU A 36 7.61 -1.51 -4.23
N GLN A 37 6.63 -0.85 -3.65
CA GLN A 37 6.07 -1.29 -2.39
C GLN A 37 5.18 -2.50 -2.59
N LEU A 38 5.40 -3.53 -1.78
CA LEU A 38 4.59 -4.74 -1.81
C LEU A 38 3.40 -4.60 -0.86
N SER A 39 2.20 -4.59 -1.42
CA SER A 39 0.95 -4.53 -0.65
C SER A 39 0.82 -5.68 0.36
N THR A 40 1.39 -6.84 0.04
CA THR A 40 1.47 -7.99 0.96
C THR A 40 2.34 -7.69 2.18
N GLY A 41 3.44 -6.95 2.02
CA GLY A 41 4.30 -6.52 3.13
C GLY A 41 3.62 -5.53 4.06
N ILE A 42 2.82 -4.62 3.53
CA ILE A 42 2.01 -3.69 4.32
C ILE A 42 0.99 -4.46 5.17
N ARG A 43 0.35 -5.46 4.60
CA ARG A 43 -0.62 -6.32 5.26
C ARG A 43 0.03 -7.10 6.41
N GLU A 44 1.17 -7.75 6.15
CA GLU A 44 1.97 -8.44 7.17
C GLU A 44 2.38 -7.49 8.31
N ALA A 45 2.83 -6.28 7.99
CA ALA A 45 3.22 -5.30 8.99
C ALA A 45 2.02 -4.78 9.82
N THR A 46 0.85 -4.66 9.22
CA THR A 46 -0.38 -4.31 9.92
C THR A 46 -0.78 -5.39 10.92
N ILE A 47 -0.63 -6.66 10.55
CA ILE A 47 -1.00 -7.79 11.41
C ILE A 47 0.06 -8.00 12.51
N ASN A 48 1.34 -8.01 12.13
CA ASN A 48 2.43 -8.42 13.01
C ASN A 48 3.13 -7.25 13.74
N GLY A 49 2.85 -6.01 13.33
CA GLY A 49 3.48 -4.82 13.87
C GLY A 49 4.96 -4.67 13.57
N LYS A 50 5.49 -5.40 12.59
CA LYS A 50 6.92 -5.39 12.23
C LYS A 50 7.12 -4.92 10.78
N PRO A 51 8.12 -4.08 10.51
CA PRO A 51 9.15 -3.51 11.41
C PRO A 51 8.62 -2.42 12.35
N TYR A 52 7.39 -1.94 12.13
CA TYR A 52 6.65 -1.05 13.02
C TYR A 52 5.14 -1.24 12.80
N PRO A 53 4.30 -0.93 13.81
CA PRO A 53 2.86 -1.09 13.67
C PRO A 53 2.28 -0.07 12.68
N ILE A 54 1.49 -0.57 11.74
CA ILE A 54 0.67 0.26 10.86
C ILE A 54 -0.73 0.34 11.46
N LYS A 55 -1.18 1.55 11.74
CA LYS A 55 -2.42 1.83 12.45
C LYS A 55 -3.52 2.44 11.58
N GLY A 56 -3.16 2.99 10.43
CA GLY A 56 -4.12 3.58 9.51
C GLY A 56 -3.80 3.25 8.07
N TRP A 57 -4.86 3.04 7.28
CA TRP A 57 -4.77 2.91 5.83
C TRP A 57 -5.56 4.00 5.15
N PHE A 58 -4.96 4.58 4.13
CA PHE A 58 -5.61 5.46 3.17
C PHE A 58 -5.63 4.75 1.82
N VAL A 59 -6.78 4.25 1.41
CA VAL A 59 -6.96 3.45 0.20
C VAL A 59 -7.59 4.30 -0.88
N TYR A 60 -6.87 4.44 -1.99
CA TYR A 60 -7.30 5.26 -3.12
C TYR A 60 -7.42 4.40 -4.39
N ALA A 61 -8.56 4.51 -5.05
CA ALA A 61 -8.84 3.93 -6.36
C ALA A 61 -8.56 2.42 -6.51
N THR A 62 -8.60 1.65 -5.42
CA THR A 62 -8.38 0.20 -5.48
C THR A 62 -9.27 -0.56 -4.51
N ASN A 63 -9.68 -1.76 -4.91
CA ASN A 63 -10.36 -2.71 -4.03
C ASN A 63 -9.38 -3.81 -3.60
N LEU A 64 -8.74 -3.62 -2.46
CA LEU A 64 -7.72 -4.54 -1.93
C LEU A 64 -8.25 -5.95 -1.67
N LEU A 65 -9.57 -6.11 -1.44
CA LEU A 65 -10.19 -7.41 -1.22
C LEU A 65 -10.28 -8.26 -2.50
N GLN A 66 -10.19 -7.61 -3.66
CA GLN A 66 -10.17 -8.27 -4.96
C GLN A 66 -8.78 -8.23 -5.61
N ALA A 67 -8.03 -7.16 -5.39
CA ALA A 67 -6.72 -6.96 -6.01
C ALA A 67 -5.61 -7.80 -5.38
N LEU A 68 -5.74 -8.17 -4.09
CA LEU A 68 -4.73 -8.95 -3.38
C LEU A 68 -5.13 -10.41 -3.23
N PRO A 69 -4.18 -11.34 -3.32
CA PRO A 69 -4.42 -12.72 -2.98
C PRO A 69 -4.70 -12.86 -1.47
N ASN A 70 -5.41 -13.92 -1.09
CA ASN A 70 -5.78 -14.21 0.30
C ASN A 70 -6.61 -13.11 0.96
N LYS A 71 -7.89 -13.09 0.62
CA LYS A 71 -8.88 -12.11 1.11
C LYS A 71 -8.98 -12.11 2.65
N ASP A 72 -8.92 -13.29 3.29
CA ASP A 72 -9.07 -13.43 4.73
C ASP A 72 -7.93 -12.72 5.49
N GLU A 73 -6.72 -12.79 4.96
CA GLU A 73 -5.58 -12.07 5.53
C GLU A 73 -5.72 -10.55 5.36
N THR A 74 -6.28 -10.09 4.25
CA THR A 74 -6.60 -8.67 4.05
C THR A 74 -7.63 -8.19 5.07
N ILE A 75 -8.68 -8.98 5.31
CA ILE A 75 -9.70 -8.69 6.32
C ILE A 75 -9.09 -8.68 7.73
N ALA A 76 -8.21 -9.63 8.04
CA ALA A 76 -7.49 -9.65 9.32
C ALA A 76 -6.63 -8.39 9.53
N ALA A 77 -5.96 -7.93 8.47
CA ALA A 77 -5.21 -6.68 8.53
C ALA A 77 -6.12 -5.47 8.77
N ILE A 78 -7.23 -5.37 8.05
CA ILE A 78 -8.21 -4.28 8.20
C ILE A 78 -8.74 -4.22 9.65
N LYS A 79 -9.04 -5.35 10.25
CA LYS A 79 -9.52 -5.41 11.65
C LYS A 79 -8.50 -4.96 12.70
N ASN A 80 -7.22 -4.90 12.34
CA ASN A 80 -6.14 -4.42 13.22
C ASN A 80 -5.86 -2.92 13.07
N LEU A 81 -6.56 -2.24 12.15
CA LEU A 81 -6.41 -0.80 11.95
C LEU A 81 -7.19 -0.01 12.99
N ASP A 82 -6.64 1.14 13.34
CA ASP A 82 -7.33 2.14 14.17
C ASP A 82 -8.14 3.11 13.28
N LEU A 83 -7.77 3.23 11.99
CA LEU A 83 -8.46 4.09 11.02
C LEU A 83 -8.30 3.54 9.59
N MET A 84 -9.39 3.45 8.87
CA MET A 84 -9.40 3.15 7.45
C MET A 84 -10.21 4.19 6.67
N VAL A 85 -9.53 4.89 5.76
CA VAL A 85 -10.14 5.86 4.84
C VAL A 85 -10.10 5.28 3.43
N VAL A 86 -11.24 5.27 2.76
CA VAL A 86 -11.35 4.80 1.37
C VAL A 86 -11.84 5.93 0.49
N VAL A 87 -11.11 6.20 -0.58
CA VAL A 87 -11.50 7.13 -1.64
C VAL A 87 -11.81 6.34 -2.89
N TYR A 88 -13.03 6.41 -3.36
CA TYR A 88 -13.47 5.60 -4.49
C TYR A 88 -14.66 6.20 -5.24
N ILE A 89 -14.77 5.92 -6.53
CA ILE A 89 -15.83 6.49 -7.40
C ILE A 89 -17.17 5.76 -7.27
N VAL A 90 -17.16 4.51 -6.83
CA VAL A 90 -18.39 3.70 -6.65
C VAL A 90 -18.36 2.97 -5.32
N PRO A 91 -19.53 2.66 -4.72
CA PRO A 91 -19.57 1.80 -3.56
C PRO A 91 -18.98 0.43 -3.89
N SER A 92 -17.86 0.11 -3.29
CA SER A 92 -17.16 -1.16 -3.48
C SER A 92 -17.12 -1.94 -2.17
N GLU A 93 -16.77 -3.23 -2.26
CA GLU A 93 -16.70 -4.08 -1.07
C GLU A 93 -15.77 -3.51 0.01
N ILE A 94 -14.64 -2.92 -0.40
CA ILE A 94 -13.69 -2.33 0.55
C ILE A 94 -14.25 -1.09 1.25
N ALA A 95 -15.13 -0.33 0.59
CA ALA A 95 -15.80 0.81 1.20
C ALA A 95 -16.69 0.40 2.38
N GLY A 96 -17.21 -0.83 2.37
CA GLY A 96 -18.00 -1.38 3.48
C GLY A 96 -17.17 -1.68 4.74
N TRP A 97 -15.84 -1.68 4.64
CA TRP A 97 -14.92 -1.89 5.77
C TRP A 97 -14.28 -0.59 6.26
N ALA A 98 -14.53 0.53 5.59
CA ALA A 98 -13.93 1.81 5.92
C ALA A 98 -14.64 2.51 7.07
N ASP A 99 -13.87 3.21 7.91
CA ASP A 99 -14.42 4.14 8.91
C ASP A 99 -14.89 5.43 8.24
N VAL A 100 -14.19 5.86 7.17
CA VAL A 100 -14.53 7.04 6.39
C VAL A 100 -14.47 6.71 4.91
N VAL A 101 -15.53 7.04 4.19
CA VAL A 101 -15.57 6.94 2.72
C VAL A 101 -15.64 8.35 2.14
N LEU A 102 -14.69 8.67 1.27
CA LEU A 102 -14.66 9.91 0.52
C LEU A 102 -15.04 9.60 -0.94
N PRO A 103 -16.18 10.08 -1.41
CA PRO A 103 -16.56 9.88 -2.81
C PRO A 103 -15.61 10.68 -3.70
N GLU A 104 -15.17 10.06 -4.78
CA GLU A 104 -14.38 10.71 -5.82
C GLU A 104 -15.26 10.99 -7.03
N ALA A 105 -15.08 12.15 -7.63
CA ALA A 105 -15.75 12.51 -8.86
C ALA A 105 -15.27 11.64 -10.03
N THR A 106 -16.18 11.36 -10.97
CA THR A 106 -15.77 10.72 -12.22
C THR A 106 -15.14 11.75 -13.15
N TYR A 107 -14.39 11.31 -14.15
CA TYR A 107 -13.74 12.22 -15.10
C TYR A 107 -14.73 13.01 -15.99
N LEU A 108 -16.02 12.69 -15.91
CA LEU A 108 -17.09 13.40 -16.62
C LEU A 108 -17.80 14.46 -15.76
N GLU A 109 -17.49 14.54 -14.50
CA GLU A 109 -17.96 15.53 -13.56
C GLU A 109 -16.93 16.66 -13.42
#